data_69c50f74242f1be953862881189b21a1
#
_entry.id   69c50f74242f1be953862881189b21a1
#
_cell.length_a   1.000
_cell.length_b   1.000
_cell.length_c   1.000
_cell.angle_alpha   90.00
_cell.angle_beta   90.00
_cell.angle_gamma   90.00
#
_symmetry.space_group_name_H-M   'P 1'
#
loop_
_entity.id
_entity.type
_entity.pdbx_description
1 polymer ?
#
loop_
_entity_poly.entity_id
_entity_poly.type
_entity_poly.pdbx_seq_one_letter_code
_entity_poly.pdbx_strand_id
1 'polypeptide(L)'
;MATLITGGAGFVGLEVARQLLDAGETEITVFSRNPSSGRLGDLADRVNAVAGDVGNFSHVLDVVKATRPEVIYHLGAMLTVPSDADPASAIQTNAMGTFYVLEAARLFEARQVIFSSSIGSYGRNIEGETLNDTTLQRPTMFYG
;
A
#
# COMPACT_ATOMS: atom_id res chain seq x y z
N MET A 1 11.00 -11.71 10.28
CA MET A 1 11.18 -10.27 9.97
C MET A 1 9.83 -9.59 10.08
N ALA A 2 9.74 -8.49 10.86
CA ALA A 2 8.46 -7.78 11.01
C ALA A 2 8.11 -7.02 9.72
N THR A 3 6.96 -7.33 9.16
CA THR A 3 6.50 -6.77 7.87
C THR A 3 5.13 -6.13 8.01
N LEU A 4 4.97 -4.91 7.49
CA LEU A 4 3.68 -4.20 7.40
C LEU A 4 3.23 -4.13 5.95
N ILE A 5 1.97 -4.47 5.68
CA ILE A 5 1.37 -4.37 4.35
C ILE A 5 0.18 -3.40 4.41
N THR A 6 0.33 -2.18 3.92
CA THR A 6 -0.80 -1.27 3.76
C THR A 6 -1.63 -1.67 2.55
N GLY A 7 -2.95 -1.54 2.65
CA GLY A 7 -3.84 -2.14 1.63
C GLY A 7 -3.83 -3.67 1.66
N GLY A 8 -3.36 -4.26 2.75
CA GLY A 8 -3.09 -5.69 2.88
C GLY A 8 -4.33 -6.60 2.77
N ALA A 9 -5.55 -6.08 3.04
CA ALA A 9 -6.78 -6.82 2.78
C ALA A 9 -7.32 -6.65 1.33
N GLY A 10 -6.54 -6.06 0.44
CA GLY A 10 -6.80 -5.97 -1.00
C GLY A 10 -6.25 -7.16 -1.77
N PHE A 11 -6.57 -7.24 -3.07
CA PHE A 11 -6.19 -8.36 -3.94
C PHE A 11 -4.67 -8.64 -3.93
N VAL A 12 -3.86 -7.61 -4.20
CA VAL A 12 -2.39 -7.74 -4.22
C VAL A 12 -1.84 -7.96 -2.80
N GLY A 13 -2.40 -7.24 -1.80
CA GLY A 13 -1.94 -7.31 -0.42
C GLY A 13 -2.08 -8.71 0.20
N LEU A 14 -3.20 -9.40 -0.08
CA LEU A 14 -3.42 -10.78 0.36
C LEU A 14 -2.43 -11.74 -0.28
N GLU A 15 -2.13 -11.56 -1.56
CA GLU A 15 -1.17 -12.40 -2.25
C GLU A 15 0.26 -12.20 -1.72
N VAL A 16 0.66 -10.94 -1.48
CA VAL A 16 1.95 -10.64 -0.83
C VAL A 16 2.02 -11.28 0.56
N ALA A 17 0.97 -11.16 1.37
CA ALA A 17 0.93 -11.78 2.68
C ALA A 17 1.07 -13.31 2.60
N ARG A 18 0.38 -13.96 1.65
CA ARG A 18 0.47 -15.42 1.44
C ARG A 18 1.88 -15.84 1.07
N GLN A 19 2.50 -15.18 0.10
CA GLN A 19 3.86 -15.51 -0.34
C GLN A 19 4.90 -15.31 0.77
N LEU A 20 4.76 -14.26 1.59
CA LEU A 20 5.64 -14.05 2.74
C LEU A 20 5.49 -15.15 3.79
N LEU A 21 4.26 -15.58 4.10
CA LEU A 21 4.00 -16.69 5.01
C LEU A 21 4.56 -18.02 4.48
N ASP A 22 4.44 -18.26 3.17
CA ASP A 22 4.98 -19.46 2.52
C ASP A 22 6.52 -19.45 2.47
N ALA A 23 7.12 -18.25 2.47
CA ALA A 23 8.57 -18.07 2.62
C ALA A 23 9.06 -18.20 4.06
N GLY A 24 8.16 -18.43 5.03
CA GLY A 24 8.49 -18.64 6.44
C GLY A 24 8.46 -17.38 7.31
N GLU A 25 7.99 -16.25 6.79
CA GLU A 25 7.76 -15.05 7.61
C GLU A 25 6.56 -15.26 8.53
N THR A 26 6.65 -14.81 9.78
CA THR A 26 5.61 -15.04 10.80
C THR A 26 5.06 -13.76 11.42
N GLU A 27 5.76 -12.63 11.27
CA GLU A 27 5.39 -11.34 11.88
C GLU A 27 4.84 -10.40 10.80
N ILE A 28 3.68 -10.76 10.24
CA ILE A 28 3.04 -10.01 9.17
C ILE A 28 1.84 -9.24 9.71
N THR A 29 1.84 -7.91 9.53
CA THR A 29 0.72 -7.04 9.84
C THR A 29 0.06 -6.57 8.56
N VAL A 30 -1.25 -6.81 8.45
CA VAL A 30 -2.13 -6.31 7.40
C VAL A 30 -2.83 -5.07 7.90
N PHE A 31 -2.56 -3.91 7.30
CA PHE A 31 -3.19 -2.64 7.62
C PHE A 31 -4.13 -2.22 6.50
N SER A 32 -5.41 -2.06 6.81
CA SER A 32 -6.46 -1.73 5.83
C SER A 32 -7.67 -1.12 6.52
N ARG A 33 -8.51 -0.39 5.78
CA ARG A 33 -9.74 0.22 6.32
C ARG A 33 -10.73 -0.81 6.86
N ASN A 34 -10.76 -1.98 6.25
CA ASN A 34 -11.64 -3.09 6.70
C ASN A 34 -10.93 -4.44 6.53
N PRO A 35 -10.05 -4.83 7.47
CA PRO A 35 -9.36 -6.11 7.44
C PRO A 35 -10.18 -7.21 8.14
N SER A 36 -11.47 -7.37 7.79
CA SER A 36 -12.33 -8.39 8.39
C SER A 36 -11.86 -9.81 8.04
N SER A 37 -12.16 -10.77 8.89
CA SER A 37 -11.86 -12.20 8.68
C SER A 37 -12.43 -12.73 7.35
N GLY A 38 -13.59 -12.26 6.93
CA GLY A 38 -14.19 -12.61 5.65
C GLY A 38 -13.38 -12.09 4.44
N ARG A 39 -12.61 -11.00 4.59
CA ARG A 39 -11.69 -10.51 3.56
C ARG A 39 -10.34 -11.21 3.58
N LEU A 40 -9.86 -11.55 4.77
CA LEU A 40 -8.58 -12.22 4.95
C LEU A 40 -8.64 -13.70 4.62
N GLY A 41 -9.83 -14.32 4.72
CA GLY A 41 -10.03 -15.74 4.41
C GLY A 41 -9.14 -16.64 5.27
N ASP A 42 -8.37 -17.47 4.61
CA ASP A 42 -7.41 -18.41 5.22
C ASP A 42 -6.21 -17.75 5.92
N LEU A 43 -6.01 -16.48 5.70
CA LEU A 43 -4.93 -15.70 6.34
C LEU A 43 -5.34 -15.10 7.69
N ALA A 44 -6.64 -15.11 8.05
CA ALA A 44 -7.17 -14.38 9.21
C ALA A 44 -6.46 -14.73 10.53
N ASP A 45 -6.13 -16.01 10.74
CA ASP A 45 -5.46 -16.49 11.95
C ASP A 45 -3.92 -16.51 11.83
N ARG A 46 -3.39 -16.09 10.68
CA ARG A 46 -1.95 -16.16 10.37
C ARG A 46 -1.28 -14.79 10.30
N VAL A 47 -2.05 -13.71 10.29
CA VAL A 47 -1.57 -12.33 10.19
C VAL A 47 -2.18 -11.47 11.30
N ASN A 48 -1.46 -10.43 11.70
CA ASN A 48 -2.00 -9.41 12.58
C ASN A 48 -2.83 -8.41 11.76
N ALA A 49 -4.13 -8.35 11.98
CA ALA A 49 -5.05 -7.48 11.23
C ALA A 49 -5.32 -6.17 11.98
N VAL A 50 -4.91 -5.05 11.40
CA VAL A 50 -5.08 -3.72 12.00
C VAL A 50 -5.96 -2.85 11.09
N ALA A 51 -7.06 -2.33 11.65
CA ALA A 51 -7.94 -1.42 10.95
C ALA A 51 -7.37 0.01 10.97
N GLY A 52 -7.39 0.68 9.80
CA GLY A 52 -6.99 2.08 9.69
C GLY A 52 -6.94 2.57 8.27
N ASP A 53 -6.72 3.86 8.11
CA ASP A 53 -6.68 4.57 6.83
C ASP A 53 -5.29 5.15 6.60
N VAL A 54 -4.69 4.86 5.45
CA VAL A 54 -3.38 5.44 5.06
C VAL A 54 -3.45 6.95 4.88
N GLY A 55 -4.61 7.49 4.52
CA GLY A 55 -4.84 8.93 4.45
C GLY A 55 -4.91 9.64 5.82
N ASN A 56 -4.82 8.90 6.93
CA ASN A 56 -4.79 9.44 8.29
C ASN A 56 -3.41 9.20 8.92
N PHE A 57 -2.67 10.30 9.17
CA PHE A 57 -1.30 10.20 9.70
C PHE A 57 -1.24 9.49 11.06
N SER A 58 -2.18 9.77 11.96
CA SER A 58 -2.19 9.13 13.28
C SER A 58 -2.36 7.61 13.17
N HIS A 59 -3.24 7.12 12.30
CA HIS A 59 -3.42 5.69 12.08
C HIS A 59 -2.14 5.02 11.54
N VAL A 60 -1.46 5.69 10.59
CA VAL A 60 -0.20 5.19 10.03
C VAL A 60 0.89 5.20 11.09
N LEU A 61 1.01 6.31 11.84
CA LEU A 61 2.01 6.45 12.90
C LEU A 61 1.84 5.38 13.99
N ASP A 62 0.59 5.15 14.43
CA ASP A 62 0.26 4.19 15.48
C ASP A 62 0.59 2.76 15.07
N VAL A 63 0.23 2.33 13.84
CA VAL A 63 0.52 0.98 13.40
C VAL A 63 2.03 0.76 13.22
N VAL A 64 2.77 1.70 12.63
CA VAL A 64 4.23 1.57 12.45
C VAL A 64 4.94 1.59 13.81
N LYS A 65 4.51 2.46 14.73
CA LYS A 65 5.04 2.51 16.10
C LYS A 65 4.81 1.20 16.86
N ALA A 66 3.61 0.62 16.73
CA ALA A 66 3.23 -0.59 17.46
C ALA A 66 3.93 -1.85 16.89
N THR A 67 4.07 -1.95 15.59
CA THR A 67 4.58 -3.15 14.93
C THR A 67 6.07 -3.10 14.61
N ARG A 68 6.68 -1.90 14.60
CA ARG A 68 8.12 -1.71 14.31
C ARG A 68 8.59 -2.51 13.08
N PRO A 69 7.94 -2.35 11.93
CA PRO A 69 8.26 -3.17 10.76
C PRO A 69 9.66 -2.84 10.23
N GLU A 70 10.40 -3.88 9.86
CA GLU A 70 11.64 -3.73 9.11
C GLU A 70 11.36 -3.40 7.64
N VAL A 71 10.28 -3.98 7.09
CA VAL A 71 9.85 -3.77 5.70
C VAL A 71 8.38 -3.36 5.67
N ILE A 72 8.08 -2.35 4.84
CA ILE A 72 6.71 -1.89 4.59
C ILE A 72 6.39 -2.07 3.10
N TYR A 73 5.40 -2.89 2.79
CA TYR A 73 4.78 -2.94 1.46
C TYR A 73 3.64 -1.93 1.42
N HIS A 74 3.85 -0.81 0.72
CA HIS A 74 2.84 0.23 0.59
C HIS A 74 2.01 0.02 -0.68
N LEU A 75 0.86 -0.66 -0.52
CA LEU A 75 -0.07 -1.04 -1.58
C LEU A 75 -1.44 -0.37 -1.42
N GLY A 76 -1.65 0.35 -0.32
CA GLY A 76 -2.90 1.05 -0.04
C GLY A 76 -3.06 2.28 -0.93
N ALA A 77 -4.07 2.25 -1.79
CA ALA A 77 -4.37 3.36 -2.69
C ALA A 77 -5.88 3.45 -3.01
N MET A 78 -6.30 4.61 -3.46
CA MET A 78 -7.58 4.86 -4.08
C MET A 78 -7.39 4.75 -5.60
N LEU A 79 -8.12 3.82 -6.24
CA LEU A 79 -7.94 3.50 -7.66
C LEU A 79 -8.63 4.49 -8.59
N THR A 80 -8.48 4.31 -9.92
CA THR A 80 -8.87 5.26 -10.97
C THR A 80 -10.29 5.81 -10.82
N VAL A 81 -11.32 4.94 -10.84
CA VAL A 81 -12.72 5.41 -10.84
C VAL A 81 -13.09 6.21 -9.59
N PRO A 82 -12.81 5.72 -8.36
CA PRO A 82 -13.04 6.52 -7.17
C PRO A 82 -12.16 7.79 -7.10
N SER A 83 -10.94 7.78 -7.63
CA SER A 83 -10.07 8.96 -7.65
C SER A 83 -10.58 10.06 -8.57
N ASP A 84 -11.17 9.70 -9.71
CA ASP A 84 -11.81 10.66 -10.62
C ASP A 84 -13.12 11.23 -10.03
N ALA A 85 -13.84 10.42 -9.22
CA ALA A 85 -15.06 10.84 -8.55
C ALA A 85 -14.81 11.75 -7.33
N ASP A 86 -13.72 11.54 -6.59
CA ASP A 86 -13.32 12.33 -5.43
C ASP A 86 -11.80 12.59 -5.43
N PRO A 87 -11.36 13.59 -6.19
CA PRO A 87 -9.95 13.96 -6.30
C PRO A 87 -9.31 14.37 -4.96
N ALA A 88 -10.06 15.01 -4.08
CA ALA A 88 -9.55 15.46 -2.78
C ALA A 88 -9.18 14.25 -1.89
N SER A 89 -10.08 13.28 -1.77
CA SER A 89 -9.80 12.02 -1.07
C SER A 89 -8.69 11.21 -1.74
N ALA A 90 -8.58 11.28 -3.07
CA ALA A 90 -7.49 10.62 -3.80
C ALA A 90 -6.12 11.24 -3.47
N ILE A 91 -5.99 12.57 -3.44
CA ILE A 91 -4.75 13.25 -2.99
C ILE A 91 -4.44 12.85 -1.55
N GLN A 92 -5.43 12.89 -0.66
CA GLN A 92 -5.24 12.56 0.75
C GLN A 92 -4.78 11.11 0.94
N THR A 93 -5.35 10.17 0.20
CA THR A 93 -5.01 8.75 0.30
C THR A 93 -3.70 8.43 -0.43
N ASN A 94 -3.57 8.85 -1.70
CA ASN A 94 -2.46 8.39 -2.54
C ASN A 94 -1.19 9.22 -2.33
N ALA A 95 -1.28 10.55 -2.32
CA ALA A 95 -0.11 11.41 -2.15
C ALA A 95 0.26 11.59 -0.68
N MET A 96 -0.68 12.07 0.14
CA MET A 96 -0.40 12.29 1.56
C MET A 96 -0.23 10.98 2.32
N GLY A 97 -1.00 9.94 2.00
CA GLY A 97 -0.85 8.62 2.59
C GLY A 97 0.53 8.03 2.32
N THR A 98 1.06 8.15 1.10
CA THR A 98 2.43 7.75 0.79
C THR A 98 3.46 8.54 1.60
N PHE A 99 3.29 9.86 1.69
CA PHE A 99 4.13 10.70 2.54
C PHE A 99 4.09 10.26 4.02
N TYR A 100 2.92 9.96 4.56
CA TYR A 100 2.76 9.49 5.94
C TYR A 100 3.46 8.17 6.20
N VAL A 101 3.36 7.23 5.26
CA VAL A 101 4.07 5.94 5.35
C VAL A 101 5.57 6.13 5.33
N LEU A 102 6.09 6.96 4.44
CA LEU A 102 7.52 7.27 4.34
C LEU A 102 8.03 7.99 5.59
N GLU A 103 7.28 8.95 6.12
CA GLU A 103 7.66 9.68 7.33
C GLU A 103 7.61 8.77 8.58
N ALA A 104 6.59 7.93 8.71
CA ALA A 104 6.54 6.93 9.79
C ALA A 104 7.70 5.93 9.67
N ALA A 105 8.01 5.45 8.46
CA ALA A 105 9.16 4.59 8.21
C ALA A 105 10.47 5.24 8.64
N ARG A 106 10.67 6.52 8.31
CA ARG A 106 11.84 7.31 8.74
C ARG A 106 11.91 7.48 10.25
N LEU A 107 10.80 7.83 10.91
CA LEU A 107 10.72 8.06 12.35
C LEU A 107 10.98 6.79 13.17
N PHE A 108 10.56 5.64 12.67
CA PHE A 108 10.68 4.36 13.35
C PHE A 108 11.74 3.43 12.75
N GLU A 109 12.59 3.98 11.86
CA GLU A 109 13.80 3.35 11.33
C GLU A 109 13.51 2.03 10.57
N ALA A 110 12.38 1.99 9.83
CA ALA A 110 12.13 0.88 8.92
C ALA A 110 13.23 0.82 7.86
N ARG A 111 13.76 -0.37 7.61
CA ARG A 111 14.88 -0.58 6.68
C ARG A 111 14.49 -0.32 5.23
N GLN A 112 13.24 -0.62 4.85
CA GLN A 112 12.80 -0.55 3.47
C GLN A 112 11.30 -0.27 3.35
N VAL A 113 10.95 0.59 2.39
CA VAL A 113 9.57 0.75 1.91
C VAL A 113 9.53 0.33 0.45
N ILE A 114 8.60 -0.58 0.12
CA ILE A 114 8.33 -1.06 -1.24
C ILE A 114 7.01 -0.43 -1.68
N PHE A 115 7.06 0.40 -2.70
CA PHE A 115 5.90 1.10 -3.27
C PHE A 115 5.56 0.56 -4.66
N SER A 116 4.32 0.16 -4.89
CA SER A 116 3.91 -0.50 -6.13
C SER A 116 3.87 0.41 -7.36
N SER A 117 3.66 1.72 -7.17
CA SER A 117 3.40 2.66 -8.27
C SER A 117 2.22 2.19 -9.15
N SER A 118 2.11 2.71 -10.37
CA SER A 118 1.08 2.32 -11.32
C SER A 118 1.49 2.59 -12.76
N ILE A 119 1.07 1.73 -13.68
CA ILE A 119 1.16 2.00 -15.12
C ILE A 119 0.34 3.24 -15.53
N GLY A 120 -0.68 3.61 -14.76
CA GLY A 120 -1.47 4.83 -14.98
C GLY A 120 -0.65 6.11 -15.05
N SER A 121 0.56 6.14 -14.45
CA SER A 121 1.48 7.27 -14.50
C SER A 121 2.00 7.57 -15.92
N TYR A 122 1.98 6.61 -16.83
CA TYR A 122 2.43 6.80 -18.21
C TYR A 122 1.34 7.34 -19.15
N GLY A 123 0.05 7.27 -18.74
CA GLY A 123 -1.09 7.72 -19.55
C GLY A 123 -1.53 6.70 -20.61
N ARG A 124 -2.42 7.16 -21.54
CA ARG A 124 -3.01 6.31 -22.56
C ARG A 124 -2.27 6.34 -23.91
N ASN A 125 -1.41 7.32 -24.14
CA ASN A 125 -0.73 7.55 -25.43
C ASN A 125 0.59 6.77 -25.54
N ILE A 126 0.58 5.52 -25.07
CA ILE A 126 1.74 4.60 -25.07
C ILE A 126 1.44 3.34 -25.90
N GLU A 127 0.40 3.36 -26.73
CA GLU A 127 0.07 2.20 -27.57
C GLU A 127 1.23 1.85 -28.50
N GLY A 128 1.68 0.59 -28.46
CA GLY A 128 2.81 0.09 -29.25
C GLY A 128 4.20 0.44 -28.71
N GLU A 129 4.32 1.15 -27.59
CA GLU A 129 5.61 1.45 -26.96
C GLU A 129 5.99 0.41 -25.89
N THR A 130 7.26 0.09 -25.82
CA THR A 130 7.82 -0.66 -24.68
C THR A 130 8.22 0.32 -23.59
N LEU A 131 7.60 0.21 -22.40
CA LEU A 131 7.96 1.05 -21.26
C LEU A 131 9.28 0.58 -20.63
N ASN A 132 10.12 1.53 -20.27
CA ASN A 132 11.37 1.31 -19.56
C ASN A 132 11.66 2.48 -18.58
N ASP A 133 12.77 2.41 -17.87
CA ASP A 133 13.12 3.37 -16.82
C ASP A 133 13.33 4.81 -17.33
N THR A 134 13.47 5.01 -18.63
CA THR A 134 13.63 6.33 -19.25
C THR A 134 12.36 6.84 -19.92
N THR A 135 11.30 6.05 -19.95
CA THR A 135 10.03 6.45 -20.56
C THR A 135 9.40 7.58 -19.77
N LEU A 136 9.07 8.68 -20.46
CA LEU A 136 8.50 9.87 -19.83
C LEU A 136 7.06 9.61 -19.34
N GLN A 137 6.83 9.85 -18.07
CA GLN A 137 5.50 9.75 -17.45
C GLN A 137 4.64 10.94 -17.87
N ARG A 138 3.47 10.65 -18.48
CA ARG A 138 2.50 11.63 -18.98
C ARG A 138 1.08 11.18 -18.66
N PRO A 139 0.68 11.23 -17.38
CA PRO A 139 -0.64 10.75 -16.99
C PRO A 139 -1.75 11.54 -17.68
N THR A 140 -2.82 10.86 -18.09
CA THR A 140 -4.01 11.44 -18.70
C THR A 140 -5.25 11.31 -17.81
N MET A 141 -5.11 10.66 -16.66
CA MET A 141 -6.15 10.50 -15.65
C MET A 141 -5.67 11.11 -14.33
N PHE A 142 -6.60 11.54 -13.48
CA PHE A 142 -6.26 12.09 -12.17
C PHE A 142 -5.46 11.11 -11.30
N TYR A 143 -5.82 9.84 -11.35
CA TYR A 143 -5.11 8.77 -10.64
C TYR A 143 -3.62 8.69 -11.02
N GLY A 144 -3.28 8.82 -12.27
CA GLY A 144 -1.91 8.82 -12.77
C GLY A 144 -1.11 10.06 -12.42
#